data_83e3f75dfa90065daa890b33918236e0
#
_entry.id   83e3f75dfa90065daa890b33918236e0
#
_cell.length_a   1.000
_cell.length_b   1.000
_cell.length_c   1.000
_cell.angle_alpha   90.00
_cell.angle_beta   90.00
_cell.angle_gamma   90.00
#
_symmetry.space_group_name_H-M   'P 1'
#
loop_
_entity.id
_entity.type
_entity.pdbx_description
1 polymer ?
#
loop_
_entity_poly.entity_id
_entity_poly.type
_entity_poly.pdbx_seq_one_letter_code
_entity_poly.pdbx_strand_id
1 'polypeptide(L)'
;LGGEMGKNIDKTMIQIKMLNTSKGPAVHSLRAQADRKRYQMEMKHTLEKQENLEIKQAEIVDIGVENGKVTYVETSIGAIYRVKSVILATGTYLKGKIFIGEFSQESGPDGVFPANKLSANLKSKGINLIRFKTGTPARINRKSIDFSKMEVQKGDKNIIPFSFEDKIDKLNQVDCYLTYTNEKTHEIIRKNLHRSPLYGGEITGTGPRYCPSIEDKVVRFSDKPRHQIFVEPVGLDTDE
;
A
#
# COMPACT_ATOMS: atom_id res chain seq x y z
N LEU A 1 -22.14 6.29 5.13
CA LEU A 1 -22.12 4.83 5.29
C LEU A 1 -21.33 4.36 6.52
N GLY A 2 -20.88 5.29 7.39
CA GLY A 2 -20.16 4.95 8.61
C GLY A 2 -18.71 4.49 8.40
N GLY A 3 -18.08 4.87 7.31
CA GLY A 3 -16.66 4.56 7.09
C GLY A 3 -15.73 5.40 7.93
N GLU A 4 -14.68 4.80 8.49
CA GLU A 4 -13.74 5.46 9.41
C GLU A 4 -12.41 5.88 8.74
N MET A 5 -12.15 5.47 7.50
CA MET A 5 -10.86 5.76 6.82
C MET A 5 -10.62 7.27 6.64
N GLY A 6 -11.65 8.04 6.27
CA GLY A 6 -11.56 9.50 6.14
C GLY A 6 -11.21 10.17 7.45
N LYS A 7 -11.93 9.84 8.53
CA LYS A 7 -11.66 10.36 9.88
C LYS A 7 -10.28 9.98 10.41
N ASN A 8 -9.86 8.74 10.12
CA ASN A 8 -8.56 8.26 10.56
C ASN A 8 -7.40 8.98 9.85
N ILE A 9 -7.49 9.19 8.53
CA ILE A 9 -6.45 9.93 7.82
C ILE A 9 -6.41 11.41 8.22
N ASP A 10 -7.56 12.03 8.48
CA ASP A 10 -7.63 13.42 8.93
C ASP A 10 -6.90 13.64 10.26
N LYS A 11 -6.90 12.63 11.15
CA LYS A 11 -6.16 12.66 12.43
C LYS A 11 -4.67 12.35 12.29
N THR A 12 -4.26 11.64 11.24
CA THR A 12 -2.93 11.02 11.16
C THR A 12 -2.11 11.45 9.96
N MET A 13 -2.66 12.26 9.07
CA MET A 13 -1.91 12.81 7.95
C MET A 13 -0.88 13.83 8.42
N ILE A 14 0.24 13.85 7.75
CA ILE A 14 1.37 14.77 7.97
C ILE A 14 1.58 15.74 6.81
N GLN A 15 0.94 15.50 5.69
CA GLN A 15 0.83 16.44 4.57
C GLN A 15 -0.41 16.13 3.74
N ILE A 16 -1.02 17.15 3.15
CA ILE A 16 -2.12 17.00 2.20
C ILE A 16 -1.84 17.80 0.92
N LYS A 17 -2.25 17.24 -0.21
CA LYS A 17 -2.11 17.89 -1.51
C LYS A 17 -3.25 17.51 -2.45
N MET A 18 -3.79 18.49 -3.17
CA MET A 18 -4.73 18.25 -4.27
C MET A 18 -3.95 17.86 -5.52
N LEU A 19 -4.25 16.69 -6.07
CA LEU A 19 -3.68 16.19 -7.32
C LEU A 19 -4.53 16.59 -8.52
N ASN A 20 -3.89 16.58 -9.71
CA ASN A 20 -4.52 16.81 -11.00
C ASN A 20 -5.17 18.19 -11.17
N THR A 21 -4.72 19.19 -10.45
CA THR A 21 -5.28 20.56 -10.50
C THR A 21 -5.22 21.19 -11.89
N SER A 22 -4.31 20.75 -12.75
CA SER A 22 -4.19 21.20 -14.15
C SER A 22 -5.17 20.54 -15.11
N LYS A 23 -5.96 19.54 -14.67
CA LYS A 23 -6.80 18.71 -15.55
C LYS A 23 -8.31 18.94 -15.38
N GLY A 24 -8.69 19.93 -14.61
CA GLY A 24 -10.08 20.26 -14.34
C GLY A 24 -10.70 19.53 -13.14
N PRO A 25 -11.78 20.07 -12.56
CA PRO A 25 -12.33 19.67 -11.27
C PRO A 25 -12.76 18.20 -11.17
N ALA A 26 -13.25 17.62 -12.27
CA ALA A 26 -13.77 16.25 -12.28
C ALA A 26 -12.72 15.18 -11.93
N VAL A 27 -11.43 15.50 -12.05
CA VAL A 27 -10.32 14.58 -11.74
C VAL A 27 -9.45 15.06 -10.57
N HIS A 28 -9.85 16.16 -9.92
CA HIS A 28 -9.20 16.57 -8.67
C HIS A 28 -9.31 15.47 -7.63
N SER A 29 -8.23 15.18 -6.94
CA SER A 29 -8.17 14.12 -5.94
C SER A 29 -7.25 14.52 -4.80
N LEU A 30 -7.75 14.42 -3.58
CA LEU A 30 -6.94 14.63 -2.39
C LEU A 30 -5.97 13.47 -2.22
N ARG A 31 -4.73 13.80 -1.88
CA ARG A 31 -3.71 12.87 -1.46
C ARG A 31 -3.16 13.29 -0.11
N ALA A 32 -3.20 12.39 0.86
CA ALA A 32 -2.53 12.59 2.14
C ALA A 32 -1.26 11.76 2.22
N GLN A 33 -0.19 12.36 2.76
CA GLN A 33 0.92 11.62 3.32
C GLN A 33 0.56 11.29 4.76
N ALA A 34 0.43 10.00 5.08
CA ALA A 34 0.10 9.55 6.42
C ALA A 34 1.36 9.30 7.25
N ASP A 35 1.30 9.59 8.55
CA ASP A 35 2.16 8.91 9.51
C ASP A 35 1.70 7.45 9.61
N ARG A 36 2.49 6.54 9.06
CA ARG A 36 2.10 5.14 8.89
C ARG A 36 1.79 4.43 10.20
N LYS A 37 2.62 4.63 11.23
CA LYS A 37 2.44 4.01 12.54
C LYS A 37 1.23 4.60 13.26
N ARG A 38 1.09 5.91 13.25
CA ARG A 38 -0.05 6.58 13.86
C ARG A 38 -1.36 6.19 13.18
N TYR A 39 -1.40 6.09 11.86
CA TYR A 39 -2.58 5.63 11.12
C TYR A 39 -3.01 4.23 11.56
N GLN A 40 -2.06 3.29 11.66
CA GLN A 40 -2.33 1.93 12.09
C GLN A 40 -2.86 1.87 13.54
N MET A 41 -2.23 2.62 14.45
CA MET A 41 -2.62 2.66 15.86
C MET A 41 -4.01 3.28 16.05
N GLU A 42 -4.28 4.41 15.39
CA GLU A 42 -5.57 5.09 15.48
C GLU A 42 -6.69 4.23 14.91
N MET A 43 -6.47 3.57 13.76
CA MET A 43 -7.47 2.67 13.18
C MET A 43 -7.73 1.46 14.09
N LYS A 44 -6.69 0.86 14.64
CA LYS A 44 -6.84 -0.23 15.62
C LYS A 44 -7.67 0.21 16.81
N HIS A 45 -7.36 1.37 17.37
CA HIS A 45 -8.10 1.93 18.51
C HIS A 45 -9.58 2.21 18.18
N THR A 46 -9.85 2.74 16.98
CA THR A 46 -11.22 2.95 16.49
C THR A 46 -11.99 1.64 16.42
N LEU A 47 -11.36 0.60 15.87
CA LEU A 47 -12.01 -0.72 15.73
C LEU A 47 -12.21 -1.41 17.09
N GLU A 48 -11.26 -1.30 18.02
CA GLU A 48 -11.38 -1.89 19.37
C GLU A 48 -12.49 -1.25 20.22
N LYS A 49 -12.83 0.00 19.92
CA LYS A 49 -13.96 0.70 20.59
C LYS A 49 -15.32 0.44 19.95
N GLN A 50 -15.35 -0.18 18.77
CA GLN A 50 -16.61 -0.41 18.06
C GLN A 50 -17.44 -1.47 18.76
N GLU A 51 -18.65 -1.11 19.15
CA GLU A 51 -19.60 -2.06 19.73
C GLU A 51 -19.92 -3.21 18.75
N ASN A 52 -20.09 -4.41 19.29
CA ASN A 52 -20.37 -5.63 18.54
C ASN A 52 -19.29 -6.03 17.51
N LEU A 53 -18.06 -5.55 17.71
CA LEU A 53 -16.90 -5.93 16.91
C LEU A 53 -15.84 -6.56 17.81
N GLU A 54 -15.41 -7.77 17.46
CA GLU A 54 -14.25 -8.43 18.08
C GLU A 54 -13.11 -8.55 17.07
N ILE A 55 -11.90 -8.13 17.47
CA ILE A 55 -10.68 -8.31 16.68
C ILE A 55 -9.93 -9.51 17.22
N LYS A 56 -9.68 -10.51 16.37
CA LYS A 56 -8.93 -11.72 16.72
C LYS A 56 -7.71 -11.88 15.82
N GLN A 57 -6.56 -12.09 16.43
CA GLN A 57 -5.34 -12.41 15.70
C GLN A 57 -5.34 -13.92 15.38
N ALA A 58 -5.68 -14.27 14.15
CA ALA A 58 -5.70 -15.65 13.67
C ALA A 58 -5.55 -15.71 12.16
N GLU A 59 -4.87 -16.75 11.66
CA GLU A 59 -4.86 -17.09 10.23
C GLU A 59 -6.06 -17.97 9.92
N ILE A 60 -6.94 -17.52 9.01
CA ILE A 60 -8.03 -18.33 8.50
C ILE A 60 -7.51 -19.22 7.36
N VAL A 61 -7.78 -20.52 7.46
CA VAL A 61 -7.30 -21.53 6.50
C VAL A 61 -8.42 -22.19 5.72
N ASP A 62 -9.63 -22.21 6.26
CA ASP A 62 -10.81 -22.78 5.60
C ASP A 62 -12.07 -21.92 5.80
N ILE A 63 -12.94 -21.96 4.81
CA ILE A 63 -14.29 -21.40 4.85
C ILE A 63 -15.25 -22.55 4.53
N GLY A 64 -16.04 -22.97 5.51
CA GLY A 64 -17.02 -24.05 5.36
C GLY A 64 -18.24 -23.58 4.56
N VAL A 65 -18.66 -24.40 3.60
CA VAL A 65 -19.86 -24.16 2.79
C VAL A 65 -20.69 -25.45 2.75
N GLU A 66 -21.95 -25.34 3.17
CA GLU A 66 -22.93 -26.44 3.14
C GLU A 66 -24.18 -25.96 2.41
N ASN A 67 -24.65 -26.76 1.47
CA ASN A 67 -25.82 -26.42 0.66
C ASN A 67 -25.76 -25.02 0.01
N GLY A 68 -24.59 -24.61 -0.44
CA GLY A 68 -24.36 -23.30 -1.07
C GLY A 68 -24.32 -22.11 -0.09
N LYS A 69 -24.33 -22.34 1.22
CA LYS A 69 -24.28 -21.31 2.25
C LYS A 69 -22.99 -21.44 3.08
N VAL A 70 -22.37 -20.30 3.40
CA VAL A 70 -21.26 -20.25 4.35
C VAL A 70 -21.78 -20.62 5.74
N THR A 71 -21.03 -21.47 6.44
CA THR A 71 -21.41 -21.98 7.77
C THR A 71 -20.36 -21.70 8.85
N TYR A 72 -19.07 -21.71 8.48
CA TYR A 72 -17.99 -21.45 9.43
C TYR A 72 -16.74 -20.91 8.73
N VAL A 73 -15.81 -20.41 9.55
CA VAL A 73 -14.40 -20.24 9.19
C VAL A 73 -13.55 -21.01 10.18
N GLU A 74 -12.42 -21.58 9.72
CA GLU A 74 -11.46 -22.32 10.54
C GLU A 74 -10.11 -21.63 10.55
N THR A 75 -9.50 -21.57 11.73
CA THR A 75 -8.15 -21.04 11.92
C THR A 75 -7.09 -22.10 11.72
N SER A 76 -5.85 -21.69 11.51
CA SER A 76 -4.68 -22.57 11.38
C SER A 76 -4.41 -23.44 12.63
N ILE A 77 -4.94 -23.05 13.79
CA ILE A 77 -4.85 -23.80 15.07
C ILE A 77 -6.11 -24.63 15.36
N GLY A 78 -7.03 -24.76 14.40
CA GLY A 78 -8.22 -25.62 14.52
C GLY A 78 -9.42 -24.99 15.24
N ALA A 79 -9.39 -23.69 15.58
CA ALA A 79 -10.55 -23.02 16.13
C ALA A 79 -11.59 -22.76 15.02
N ILE A 80 -12.85 -23.07 15.29
CA ILE A 80 -13.96 -22.90 14.35
C ILE A 80 -14.89 -21.79 14.85
N TYR A 81 -15.15 -20.83 13.98
CA TYR A 81 -16.15 -19.77 14.21
C TYR A 81 -17.33 -19.98 13.27
N ARG A 82 -18.51 -20.21 13.82
CA ARG A 82 -19.76 -20.30 13.04
C ARG A 82 -20.17 -18.91 12.60
N VAL A 83 -20.40 -18.74 11.31
CA VAL A 83 -20.71 -17.44 10.70
C VAL A 83 -21.83 -17.56 9.67
N LYS A 84 -22.56 -16.47 9.45
CA LYS A 84 -23.61 -16.38 8.42
C LYS A 84 -23.05 -15.84 7.08
N SER A 85 -21.97 -15.09 7.14
CA SER A 85 -21.31 -14.49 5.97
C SER A 85 -19.83 -14.24 6.24
N VAL A 86 -19.02 -14.15 5.19
CA VAL A 86 -17.59 -13.85 5.24
C VAL A 86 -17.28 -12.74 4.24
N ILE A 87 -16.55 -11.73 4.68
CA ILE A 87 -16.00 -10.69 3.84
C ILE A 87 -14.50 -10.93 3.71
N LEU A 88 -14.02 -11.13 2.47
CA LEU A 88 -12.61 -11.31 2.16
C LEU A 88 -11.96 -9.94 1.92
N ALA A 89 -11.15 -9.49 2.86
CA ALA A 89 -10.40 -8.23 2.78
C ALA A 89 -8.90 -8.51 3.04
N THR A 90 -8.34 -9.43 2.28
CA THR A 90 -7.06 -10.11 2.54
C THR A 90 -5.82 -9.30 2.16
N GLY A 91 -5.97 -8.10 1.63
CA GLY A 91 -4.85 -7.26 1.24
C GLY A 91 -3.85 -8.01 0.34
N THR A 92 -2.58 -8.04 0.74
CA THR A 92 -1.49 -8.72 0.02
C THR A 92 -1.02 -10.00 0.72
N TYR A 93 -1.86 -10.62 1.58
CA TYR A 93 -1.47 -11.80 2.36
C TYR A 93 -1.62 -13.14 1.63
N LEU A 94 -2.62 -13.28 0.72
CA LEU A 94 -2.91 -14.56 0.05
C LEU A 94 -1.73 -15.01 -0.82
N LYS A 95 -1.05 -16.08 -0.38
CA LYS A 95 0.20 -16.57 -1.00
C LYS A 95 1.16 -15.44 -1.31
N GLY A 96 1.29 -14.48 -0.37
CA GLY A 96 2.16 -13.33 -0.51
C GLY A 96 3.60 -13.78 -0.75
N LYS A 97 4.30 -13.09 -1.67
CA LYS A 97 5.73 -13.29 -1.93
C LYS A 97 6.37 -11.93 -2.14
N ILE A 98 7.45 -11.68 -1.44
CA ILE A 98 8.24 -10.45 -1.56
C ILE A 98 9.48 -10.71 -2.42
N PHE A 99 9.93 -9.67 -3.11
CA PHE A 99 11.14 -9.66 -3.90
C PHE A 99 11.96 -8.42 -3.56
N ILE A 100 13.25 -8.60 -3.30
CA ILE A 100 14.21 -7.54 -3.04
C ILE A 100 15.44 -7.82 -3.89
N GLY A 101 15.55 -7.19 -5.05
CA GLY A 101 16.53 -7.59 -6.06
C GLY A 101 16.34 -9.06 -6.45
N GLU A 102 17.38 -9.87 -6.32
CA GLU A 102 17.36 -11.31 -6.63
C GLU A 102 16.84 -12.17 -5.47
N PHE A 103 16.68 -11.59 -4.28
CA PHE A 103 16.12 -12.30 -3.13
C PHE A 103 14.60 -12.39 -3.24
N SER A 104 14.06 -13.59 -2.94
CA SER A 104 12.61 -13.77 -2.83
C SER A 104 12.24 -14.65 -1.64
N GLN A 105 11.11 -14.35 -1.02
CA GLN A 105 10.60 -15.08 0.14
C GLN A 105 9.08 -15.07 0.16
N GLU A 106 8.46 -16.17 0.57
CA GLU A 106 7.05 -16.16 0.94
C GLU A 106 6.85 -15.31 2.19
N SER A 107 6.07 -14.25 2.06
CA SER A 107 5.83 -13.29 3.13
C SER A 107 4.56 -12.49 2.85
N GLY A 108 3.86 -12.13 3.91
CA GLY A 108 2.89 -11.05 3.90
C GLY A 108 3.60 -9.68 4.02
N PRO A 109 2.83 -8.58 4.18
CA PRO A 109 3.38 -7.24 4.38
C PRO A 109 4.27 -7.19 5.64
N ASP A 110 5.29 -6.34 5.61
CA ASP A 110 6.15 -6.03 6.77
C ASP A 110 6.81 -7.26 7.44
N GLY A 111 7.06 -8.32 6.67
CA GLY A 111 7.73 -9.53 7.16
C GLY A 111 6.84 -10.50 7.96
N VAL A 112 5.53 -10.26 8.03
CA VAL A 112 4.60 -11.22 8.67
C VAL A 112 4.33 -12.43 7.76
N PHE A 113 3.81 -13.51 8.35
CA PHE A 113 3.53 -14.74 7.62
C PHE A 113 2.44 -14.54 6.54
N PRO A 114 2.59 -15.15 5.35
CA PRO A 114 1.57 -15.14 4.33
C PRO A 114 0.45 -16.13 4.65
N ALA A 115 -0.76 -15.87 4.16
CA ALA A 115 -1.89 -16.82 4.23
C ALA A 115 -1.84 -17.79 3.04
N ASN A 116 -1.18 -18.92 3.20
CA ASN A 116 -0.93 -19.86 2.10
C ASN A 116 -2.09 -20.83 1.85
N LYS A 117 -2.77 -21.29 2.90
CA LYS A 117 -3.78 -22.34 2.81
C LYS A 117 -5.12 -21.84 2.25
N LEU A 118 -5.54 -20.64 2.64
CA LEU A 118 -6.84 -20.08 2.25
C LEU A 118 -7.00 -19.96 0.72
N SER A 119 -5.92 -19.67 -0.01
CA SER A 119 -5.96 -19.57 -1.48
C SER A 119 -6.39 -20.89 -2.14
N ALA A 120 -5.92 -22.04 -1.64
CA ALA A 120 -6.31 -23.35 -2.14
C ALA A 120 -7.78 -23.64 -1.84
N ASN A 121 -8.23 -23.33 -0.62
CA ASN A 121 -9.62 -23.47 -0.21
C ASN A 121 -10.57 -22.62 -1.06
N LEU A 122 -10.26 -21.35 -1.33
CA LEU A 122 -11.05 -20.49 -2.19
C LEU A 122 -11.16 -21.04 -3.62
N LYS A 123 -10.06 -21.54 -4.18
CA LYS A 123 -10.05 -22.18 -5.51
C LYS A 123 -10.92 -23.43 -5.56
N SER A 124 -10.88 -24.29 -4.53
CA SER A 124 -11.72 -25.48 -4.47
C SER A 124 -13.21 -25.18 -4.43
N LYS A 125 -13.57 -23.97 -4.02
CA LYS A 125 -14.95 -23.45 -4.02
C LYS A 125 -15.32 -22.69 -5.31
N GLY A 126 -14.50 -22.76 -6.35
CA GLY A 126 -14.76 -22.16 -7.66
C GLY A 126 -14.39 -20.67 -7.76
N ILE A 127 -13.73 -20.09 -6.77
CA ILE A 127 -13.27 -18.69 -6.85
C ILE A 127 -11.99 -18.64 -7.70
N ASN A 128 -12.04 -17.93 -8.82
CA ASN A 128 -10.88 -17.71 -9.66
C ASN A 128 -9.94 -16.69 -9.03
N LEU A 129 -8.69 -17.09 -8.76
CA LEU A 129 -7.66 -16.25 -8.19
C LEU A 129 -6.55 -16.02 -9.20
N ILE A 130 -6.18 -14.77 -9.38
CA ILE A 130 -5.06 -14.33 -10.22
C ILE A 130 -3.99 -13.63 -9.38
N ARG A 131 -2.76 -13.54 -9.92
CA ARG A 131 -1.68 -12.83 -9.28
C ARG A 131 -1.72 -11.35 -9.61
N PHE A 132 -1.58 -10.52 -8.57
CA PHE A 132 -1.28 -9.11 -8.71
C PHE A 132 0.12 -8.81 -8.18
N LYS A 133 0.77 -7.84 -8.79
CA LYS A 133 2.06 -7.27 -8.34
C LYS A 133 1.82 -5.87 -7.81
N THR A 134 2.46 -5.52 -6.70
CA THR A 134 2.58 -4.14 -6.23
C THR A 134 4.05 -3.80 -6.00
N GLY A 135 4.43 -2.54 -6.16
CA GLY A 135 5.78 -2.07 -5.86
C GLY A 135 5.82 -1.35 -4.52
N THR A 136 6.85 -1.65 -3.72
CA THR A 136 7.16 -0.89 -2.51
C THR A 136 8.42 -0.08 -2.78
N PRO A 137 8.43 1.24 -2.54
CA PRO A 137 9.64 2.06 -2.72
C PRO A 137 10.72 1.66 -1.72
N ALA A 138 11.99 1.84 -2.11
CA ALA A 138 13.12 1.65 -1.21
C ALA A 138 13.00 2.58 0.01
N ARG A 139 13.34 2.08 1.19
CA ARG A 139 13.45 2.88 2.40
C ARG A 139 14.87 3.46 2.47
N ILE A 140 14.95 4.74 2.73
CA ILE A 140 16.21 5.50 2.78
C ILE A 140 16.32 6.16 4.14
N ASN A 141 17.48 6.04 4.77
CA ASN A 141 17.75 6.75 6.02
C ASN A 141 17.81 8.25 5.74
N ARG A 142 16.99 9.02 6.42
CA ARG A 142 16.89 10.48 6.29
C ARG A 142 18.24 11.19 6.44
N LYS A 143 19.11 10.69 7.32
CA LYS A 143 20.45 11.27 7.58
C LYS A 143 21.40 11.12 6.40
N SER A 144 21.11 10.21 5.46
CA SER A 144 21.90 10.01 4.25
C SER A 144 21.47 10.87 3.05
N ILE A 145 20.40 11.66 3.21
CA ILE A 145 19.79 12.43 2.12
C ILE A 145 20.34 13.86 2.11
N ASP A 146 20.83 14.30 0.95
CA ASP A 146 21.19 15.69 0.71
C ASP A 146 19.97 16.46 0.15
N PHE A 147 19.14 16.99 1.05
CA PHE A 147 17.94 17.73 0.69
C PHE A 147 18.21 19.01 -0.08
N SER A 148 19.43 19.56 -0.03
CA SER A 148 19.79 20.78 -0.77
C SER A 148 19.76 20.58 -2.31
N LYS A 149 19.81 19.33 -2.76
CA LYS A 149 19.75 18.93 -4.18
C LYS A 149 18.34 18.59 -4.66
N MET A 150 17.33 18.83 -3.85
CA MET A 150 15.96 18.45 -4.14
C MET A 150 15.00 19.64 -4.13
N GLU A 151 13.94 19.53 -4.89
CA GLU A 151 12.87 20.53 -4.90
C GLU A 151 11.91 20.28 -3.73
N VAL A 152 11.68 21.29 -2.89
CA VAL A 152 10.73 21.18 -1.78
C VAL A 152 9.30 21.10 -2.31
N GLN A 153 8.56 20.11 -1.87
CA GLN A 153 7.16 19.89 -2.18
C GLN A 153 6.30 20.15 -0.94
N LYS A 154 5.84 21.39 -0.81
CA LYS A 154 4.95 21.80 0.30
C LYS A 154 3.55 21.24 0.11
N GLY A 155 2.88 20.94 1.21
CA GLY A 155 1.45 20.67 1.22
C GLY A 155 0.62 21.91 0.92
N ASP A 156 -0.66 21.69 0.64
CA ASP A 156 -1.61 22.78 0.34
C ASP A 156 -1.88 23.61 1.59
N LYS A 157 -2.03 24.93 1.40
CA LYS A 157 -2.37 25.84 2.52
C LYS A 157 -3.81 25.66 2.98
N ASN A 158 -4.71 25.44 2.03
CA ASN A 158 -6.12 25.19 2.31
C ASN A 158 -6.32 23.70 2.54
N ILE A 159 -6.56 23.34 3.78
CA ILE A 159 -6.75 21.95 4.19
C ILE A 159 -8.22 21.59 3.97
N ILE A 160 -8.44 20.59 3.12
CA ILE A 160 -9.76 20.00 2.90
C ILE A 160 -9.73 18.61 3.55
N PRO A 161 -10.56 18.35 4.58
CA PRO A 161 -10.58 17.03 5.21
C PRO A 161 -11.13 15.96 4.25
N PHE A 162 -10.73 14.72 4.47
CA PHE A 162 -11.29 13.55 3.76
C PHE A 162 -12.66 13.17 4.28
N SER A 163 -12.91 13.38 5.59
CA SER A 163 -14.21 13.19 6.20
C SER A 163 -15.07 14.43 6.04
N PHE A 164 -16.33 14.25 5.68
CA PHE A 164 -17.31 15.34 5.67
C PHE A 164 -17.75 15.80 7.07
N GLU A 165 -17.40 15.02 8.09
CA GLU A 165 -17.76 15.28 9.49
C GLU A 165 -16.66 16.02 10.25
N ASP A 166 -15.42 16.02 9.74
CA ASP A 166 -14.28 16.61 10.40
C ASP A 166 -14.05 18.07 9.97
N LYS A 167 -13.48 18.85 10.90
CA LYS A 167 -12.91 20.16 10.61
C LYS A 167 -11.46 20.16 11.05
N ILE A 168 -10.59 20.60 10.18
CA ILE A 168 -9.15 20.69 10.46
C ILE A 168 -8.76 22.16 10.36
N ASP A 169 -8.67 22.82 11.49
CA ASP A 169 -8.32 24.25 11.54
C ASP A 169 -6.83 24.47 11.26
N LYS A 170 -5.99 23.54 11.68
CA LYS A 170 -4.54 23.64 11.51
C LYS A 170 -3.89 22.25 11.40
N LEU A 171 -2.99 22.13 10.44
CA LEU A 171 -2.10 20.96 10.28
C LEU A 171 -0.65 21.46 10.19
N ASN A 172 0.20 20.98 11.08
CA ASN A 172 1.65 21.20 10.95
C ASN A 172 2.20 20.23 9.89
N GLN A 173 2.28 20.68 8.66
CA GLN A 173 2.68 19.85 7.53
C GLN A 173 4.19 19.68 7.49
N VAL A 174 4.62 18.49 7.11
CA VAL A 174 6.03 18.15 6.82
C VAL A 174 6.25 18.23 5.32
N ASP A 175 7.37 18.82 4.91
CA ASP A 175 7.71 18.90 3.50
C ASP A 175 8.11 17.53 2.93
N CYS A 176 7.63 17.23 1.72
CA CYS A 176 8.15 16.19 0.85
C CYS A 176 9.15 16.79 -0.13
N TYR A 177 9.87 15.96 -0.86
CA TYR A 177 10.90 16.44 -1.78
C TYR A 177 10.77 15.72 -3.12
N LEU A 178 11.21 16.41 -4.17
CA LEU A 178 11.24 15.90 -5.53
C LEU A 178 12.67 15.93 -6.07
N THR A 179 13.09 14.84 -6.64
CA THR A 179 14.33 14.72 -7.42
C THR A 179 14.07 13.95 -8.72
N TYR A 180 15.10 13.75 -9.52
CA TYR A 180 14.96 13.13 -10.83
C TYR A 180 16.05 12.09 -11.08
N THR A 181 15.69 11.07 -11.85
CA THR A 181 16.69 10.20 -12.49
C THR A 181 17.44 10.97 -13.59
N ASN A 182 18.53 10.40 -14.05
CA ASN A 182 19.31 10.90 -15.18
C ASN A 182 19.69 9.75 -16.14
N GLU A 183 20.32 10.05 -17.26
CA GLU A 183 20.67 9.05 -18.27
C GLU A 183 21.58 7.95 -17.71
N LYS A 184 22.56 8.29 -16.87
CA LYS A 184 23.40 7.30 -16.20
C LYS A 184 22.60 6.31 -15.34
N THR A 185 21.58 6.82 -14.63
CA THR A 185 20.63 5.96 -13.88
C THR A 185 19.88 5.04 -14.83
N HIS A 186 19.39 5.58 -15.96
CA HIS A 186 18.65 4.80 -16.94
C HIS A 186 19.52 3.71 -17.60
N GLU A 187 20.78 4.01 -17.92
CA GLU A 187 21.73 3.02 -18.44
C GLU A 187 21.97 1.87 -17.46
N ILE A 188 22.15 2.19 -16.17
CA ILE A 188 22.34 1.18 -15.12
C ILE A 188 21.10 0.28 -15.05
N ILE A 189 19.92 0.86 -15.05
CA ILE A 189 18.65 0.10 -15.00
C ILE A 189 18.52 -0.78 -16.24
N ARG A 190 18.73 -0.25 -17.46
CA ARG A 190 18.63 -1.01 -18.71
C ARG A 190 19.60 -2.19 -18.74
N LYS A 191 20.85 -1.99 -18.32
CA LYS A 191 21.87 -3.06 -18.26
C LYS A 191 21.51 -4.17 -17.27
N ASN A 192 20.70 -3.89 -16.26
CA ASN A 192 20.34 -4.82 -15.21
C ASN A 192 18.87 -5.29 -15.24
N LEU A 193 18.13 -5.03 -16.32
CA LEU A 193 16.73 -5.46 -16.44
C LEU A 193 16.55 -6.98 -16.29
N HIS A 194 17.49 -7.77 -16.78
CA HIS A 194 17.48 -9.24 -16.65
C HIS A 194 17.54 -9.71 -15.19
N ARG A 195 18.02 -8.87 -14.27
CA ARG A 195 18.07 -9.13 -12.82
C ARG A 195 16.81 -8.62 -12.09
N SER A 196 15.97 -7.84 -12.75
CA SER A 196 14.72 -7.37 -12.17
C SER A 196 13.74 -8.53 -12.06
N PRO A 197 13.12 -8.80 -10.92
CA PRO A 197 12.11 -9.85 -10.79
C PRO A 197 10.95 -9.70 -11.76
N LEU A 198 10.64 -8.46 -12.16
CA LEU A 198 9.57 -8.15 -13.11
C LEU A 198 9.97 -8.52 -14.55
N TYR A 199 11.16 -8.09 -14.99
CA TYR A 199 11.66 -8.30 -16.36
C TYR A 199 12.41 -9.61 -16.54
N GLY A 200 12.92 -10.18 -15.46
CA GLY A 200 13.53 -11.52 -15.42
C GLY A 200 12.52 -12.68 -15.44
N GLY A 201 11.20 -12.39 -15.34
CA GLY A 201 10.15 -13.40 -15.42
C GLY A 201 9.74 -14.06 -14.09
N GLU A 202 10.34 -13.68 -12.98
CA GLU A 202 9.97 -14.15 -11.63
C GLU A 202 8.58 -13.69 -11.22
N ILE A 203 8.21 -12.48 -11.59
CA ILE A 203 6.89 -11.89 -11.31
C ILE A 203 6.01 -12.05 -12.54
N THR A 204 5.02 -12.93 -12.46
CA THR A 204 4.05 -13.20 -13.53
C THR A 204 2.73 -12.43 -13.38
N GLY A 205 2.58 -11.66 -12.31
CA GLY A 205 1.35 -10.93 -11.99
C GLY A 205 1.20 -9.60 -12.75
N THR A 206 -0.04 -9.13 -12.85
CA THR A 206 -0.36 -7.82 -13.41
C THR A 206 -0.03 -6.71 -12.40
N GLY A 207 0.74 -5.73 -12.83
CA GLY A 207 1.01 -4.52 -12.04
C GLY A 207 -0.15 -3.52 -12.07
N PRO A 208 -0.24 -2.61 -11.09
CA PRO A 208 -1.24 -1.55 -11.08
C PRO A 208 -1.00 -0.58 -12.24
N ARG A 209 -2.09 -0.14 -12.88
CA ARG A 209 -2.03 0.70 -14.10
C ARG A 209 -1.32 2.04 -13.87
N TYR A 210 -1.53 2.65 -12.71
CA TYR A 210 -1.09 4.03 -12.43
C TYR A 210 0.08 4.14 -11.47
N CYS A 211 0.69 3.03 -11.06
CA CYS A 211 1.87 3.01 -10.18
C CYS A 211 2.99 2.15 -10.80
N PRO A 212 3.58 2.59 -11.92
CA PRO A 212 4.70 1.87 -12.51
C PRO A 212 5.94 1.97 -11.62
N SER A 213 6.71 0.90 -11.56
CA SER A 213 8.04 0.92 -10.94
C SER A 213 9.01 1.81 -11.74
N ILE A 214 10.18 2.09 -11.20
CA ILE A 214 11.16 2.93 -11.90
C ILE A 214 11.66 2.25 -13.18
N GLU A 215 11.87 0.93 -13.18
CA GLU A 215 12.22 0.17 -14.37
C GLU A 215 11.11 0.19 -15.42
N ASP A 216 9.84 0.12 -15.01
CA ASP A 216 8.71 0.30 -15.93
C ASP A 216 8.73 1.69 -16.59
N LYS A 217 9.06 2.73 -15.83
CA LYS A 217 9.16 4.09 -16.39
C LYS A 217 10.29 4.20 -17.40
N VAL A 218 11.46 3.64 -17.08
CA VAL A 218 12.64 3.66 -17.95
C VAL A 218 12.42 2.87 -19.24
N VAL A 219 11.66 1.77 -19.18
CA VAL A 219 11.37 0.94 -20.36
C VAL A 219 10.23 1.56 -21.19
N ARG A 220 9.11 1.90 -20.57
CA ARG A 220 7.90 2.36 -21.29
C ARG A 220 7.99 3.79 -21.80
N PHE A 221 8.80 4.63 -21.17
CA PHE A 221 8.98 6.04 -21.50
C PHE A 221 10.46 6.34 -21.72
N SER A 222 11.10 5.53 -22.56
CA SER A 222 12.53 5.57 -22.85
C SER A 222 13.00 6.85 -23.54
N ASP A 223 12.07 7.57 -24.17
CA ASP A 223 12.26 8.87 -24.80
C ASP A 223 12.45 10.01 -23.79
N LYS A 224 12.09 9.80 -22.51
CA LYS A 224 12.22 10.82 -21.48
C LYS A 224 13.63 10.81 -20.88
N PRO A 225 14.32 11.98 -20.84
CA PRO A 225 15.68 12.07 -20.31
C PRO A 225 15.73 11.91 -18.79
N ARG A 226 14.60 12.04 -18.09
CA ARG A 226 14.49 11.93 -16.64
C ARG A 226 13.10 11.53 -16.19
N HIS A 227 13.00 10.86 -15.03
CA HIS A 227 11.75 10.54 -14.34
C HIS A 227 11.75 11.11 -12.94
N GLN A 228 10.59 11.54 -12.50
CA GLN A 228 10.37 12.06 -11.14
C GLN A 228 10.50 10.96 -10.09
N ILE A 229 11.21 11.29 -9.00
CA ILE A 229 11.35 10.51 -7.77
C ILE A 229 10.90 11.39 -6.61
N PHE A 230 9.86 10.95 -5.92
CA PHE A 230 9.40 11.61 -4.69
C PHE A 230 10.09 10.99 -3.48
N VAL A 231 10.56 11.84 -2.58
CA VAL A 231 11.11 11.47 -1.29
C VAL A 231 10.15 11.98 -0.23
N GLU A 232 9.55 11.05 0.49
CA GLU A 232 8.44 11.31 1.39
C GLU A 232 8.69 10.63 2.74
N PRO A 233 8.43 11.30 3.88
CA PRO A 233 8.61 10.69 5.19
C PRO A 233 7.60 9.57 5.43
N VAL A 234 8.02 8.50 6.09
CA VAL A 234 7.15 7.39 6.50
C VAL A 234 6.34 7.74 7.74
N GLY A 235 6.83 8.67 8.54
CA GLY A 235 6.20 9.15 9.77
C GLY A 235 7.01 10.27 10.42
N LEU A 236 6.53 10.74 11.57
CA LEU A 236 7.20 11.82 12.31
C LEU A 236 8.31 11.30 13.23
N ASP A 237 8.17 10.09 13.76
CA ASP A 237 9.06 9.48 14.75
C ASP A 237 9.94 8.39 14.13
N THR A 238 10.51 8.66 12.95
CA THR A 238 11.40 7.73 12.24
C THR A 238 12.43 8.48 11.40
N ASP A 239 13.56 7.84 11.15
CA ASP A 239 14.59 8.30 10.22
C ASP A 239 14.37 7.79 8.77
N GLU A 240 13.18 7.23 8.46
CA GLU A 240 12.78 6.76 7.11
C GLU A 240 11.88 7.74 6.38
#